data_1cf592a79affd82670d30523539e668c
#
_entry.id   1cf592a79affd82670d30523539e668c
#
_cell.length_a   1.000
_cell.length_b   1.000
_cell.length_c   1.000
_cell.angle_alpha   90.00
_cell.angle_beta   90.00
_cell.angle_gamma   90.00
#
_symmetry.space_group_name_H-M   'P 1'
#
loop_
_entity.id
_entity.type
_entity.pdbx_description
1 polymer ?
#
loop_
_entity_poly.entity_id
_entity_poly.type
_entity_poly.pdbx_seq_one_letter_code
_entity_poly.pdbx_strand_id
1 'polypeptide(L)'
;SGSGFFLKRAKEKGWIVNGVEPNYFAAKYSEKIGIPVITDFFQNIDIKNMKKYDVINLFDVLEHVHNPTELLKKCHRLLKSGGIIVIEVPNDYNPLQKIVQKSLKKEEYWLTILTKSRNYNWASKIDHVNYFNFFSLKKLLTKLRFKVIYQQSTFPLELFLLMGDDYLKSEKIGKKIHQKRINLEMNLMIDKNMRIKKEIYGKFAELGIGRTAIIFAQKT
;
A
#
# COMPACT_ATOMS: atom_id res chain seq x y z
N SER A 1 -9.64 -2.49 7.05
CA SER A 1 -9.66 -3.93 6.62
C SER A 1 -10.50 -4.16 5.36
N GLY A 2 -11.14 -3.12 4.87
CA GLY A 2 -12.02 -3.18 3.72
C GLY A 2 -13.11 -4.24 3.86
N SER A 3 -13.47 -4.88 2.76
CA SER A 3 -14.47 -5.96 2.74
C SER A 3 -13.95 -7.31 3.27
N GLY A 4 -12.81 -7.36 3.95
CA GLY A 4 -12.32 -8.53 4.66
C GLY A 4 -11.71 -9.65 3.81
N PHE A 5 -11.54 -9.47 2.50
CA PHE A 5 -11.03 -10.54 1.62
C PHE A 5 -9.64 -11.04 2.00
N PHE A 6 -8.72 -10.14 2.37
CA PHE A 6 -7.40 -10.51 2.84
C PHE A 6 -7.49 -11.34 4.13
N LEU A 7 -8.28 -10.88 5.11
CA LEU A 7 -8.46 -11.58 6.39
C LEU A 7 -9.16 -12.94 6.21
N LYS A 8 -10.13 -13.03 5.29
CA LYS A 8 -10.75 -14.30 4.91
C LYS A 8 -9.70 -15.28 4.41
N ARG A 9 -8.83 -14.85 3.50
CA ARG A 9 -7.76 -15.70 2.97
C ARG A 9 -6.75 -16.12 4.04
N ALA A 10 -6.41 -15.21 4.96
CA ALA A 10 -5.56 -15.54 6.11
C ALA A 10 -6.23 -16.58 7.03
N LYS A 11 -7.53 -16.42 7.33
CA LYS A 11 -8.32 -17.36 8.12
C LYS A 11 -8.36 -18.77 7.48
N GLU A 12 -8.54 -18.85 6.16
CA GLU A 12 -8.49 -20.11 5.39
C GLU A 12 -7.11 -20.80 5.49
N LYS A 13 -6.05 -20.04 5.81
CA LYS A 13 -4.70 -20.54 6.09
C LYS A 13 -4.44 -20.86 7.57
N GLY A 14 -5.48 -20.85 8.39
CA GLY A 14 -5.40 -21.19 9.83
C GLY A 14 -5.03 -20.03 10.76
N TRP A 15 -5.02 -18.77 10.26
CA TRP A 15 -4.73 -17.61 11.11
C TRP A 15 -5.95 -17.20 11.93
N ILE A 16 -5.70 -16.74 13.15
CA ILE A 16 -6.72 -16.05 13.96
C ILE A 16 -6.69 -14.58 13.54
N VAL A 17 -7.81 -14.09 13.01
CA VAL A 17 -7.88 -12.79 12.37
C VAL A 17 -8.87 -11.85 13.06
N ASN A 18 -8.55 -10.56 13.08
CA ASN A 18 -9.46 -9.48 13.48
C ASN A 18 -9.25 -8.31 12.54
N GLY A 19 -10.31 -7.56 12.23
CA GLY A 19 -10.25 -6.36 11.41
C GLY A 19 -10.71 -5.13 12.17
N VAL A 20 -10.28 -3.98 11.65
CA VAL A 20 -10.83 -2.65 12.00
C VAL A 20 -11.19 -1.98 10.69
N GLU A 21 -12.41 -1.47 10.56
CA GLU A 21 -12.92 -0.87 9.33
C GLU A 21 -13.91 0.26 9.65
N PRO A 22 -13.59 1.51 9.34
CA PRO A 22 -14.51 2.62 9.62
C PRO A 22 -15.73 2.66 8.70
N ASN A 23 -15.64 2.09 7.49
CA ASN A 23 -16.76 2.04 6.57
C ASN A 23 -17.76 0.97 7.01
N TYR A 24 -18.96 1.40 7.41
CA TYR A 24 -20.02 0.52 7.89
C TYR A 24 -20.38 -0.61 6.91
N PHE A 25 -20.53 -0.30 5.61
CA PHE A 25 -20.93 -1.31 4.63
C PHE A 25 -19.83 -2.35 4.40
N ALA A 26 -18.57 -1.92 4.35
CA ALA A 26 -17.44 -2.83 4.23
C ALA A 26 -17.28 -3.71 5.49
N ALA A 27 -17.45 -3.14 6.68
CA ALA A 27 -17.44 -3.88 7.94
C ALA A 27 -18.56 -4.94 7.99
N LYS A 28 -19.78 -4.56 7.64
CA LYS A 28 -20.94 -5.50 7.57
C LYS A 28 -20.72 -6.63 6.56
N TYR A 29 -20.10 -6.33 5.41
CA TYR A 29 -19.76 -7.38 4.47
C TYR A 29 -18.70 -8.34 5.05
N SER A 30 -17.69 -7.81 5.73
CA SER A 30 -16.68 -8.62 6.40
C SER A 30 -17.28 -9.55 7.45
N GLU A 31 -18.19 -9.04 8.28
CA GLU A 31 -18.94 -9.85 9.26
C GLU A 31 -19.75 -10.97 8.58
N LYS A 32 -20.45 -10.64 7.47
CA LYS A 32 -21.22 -11.62 6.68
C LYS A 32 -20.36 -12.78 6.16
N ILE A 33 -19.10 -12.52 5.82
CA ILE A 33 -18.17 -13.58 5.39
C ILE A 33 -17.38 -14.21 6.55
N GLY A 34 -17.81 -13.97 7.80
CA GLY A 34 -17.28 -14.61 9.00
C GLY A 34 -15.98 -14.03 9.53
N ILE A 35 -15.68 -12.76 9.21
CA ILE A 35 -14.50 -12.05 9.73
C ILE A 35 -14.92 -11.10 10.85
N PRO A 36 -14.39 -11.25 12.09
CA PRO A 36 -14.69 -10.35 13.19
C PRO A 36 -14.05 -8.96 12.89
N VAL A 37 -14.87 -7.92 12.90
CA VAL A 37 -14.45 -6.54 12.58
C VAL A 37 -15.00 -5.57 13.62
N ILE A 38 -14.16 -4.64 14.07
CA ILE A 38 -14.58 -3.48 14.85
C ILE A 38 -14.88 -2.34 13.86
N THR A 39 -16.11 -1.84 13.88
CA THR A 39 -16.55 -0.75 12.99
C THR A 39 -16.23 0.58 13.63
N ASP A 40 -15.00 1.05 13.48
CA ASP A 40 -14.52 2.36 13.98
C ASP A 40 -13.19 2.72 13.30
N PHE A 41 -12.74 3.96 13.47
CA PHE A 41 -11.38 4.35 13.18
C PHE A 41 -10.43 3.75 14.22
N PHE A 42 -9.31 3.18 13.76
CA PHE A 42 -8.34 2.54 14.66
C PHE A 42 -7.78 3.50 15.71
N GLN A 43 -7.73 4.80 15.44
CA GLN A 43 -7.30 5.83 16.38
C GLN A 43 -8.19 5.86 17.64
N ASN A 44 -9.50 5.61 17.51
CA ASN A 44 -10.49 5.70 18.59
C ASN A 44 -10.49 4.47 19.51
N ILE A 45 -9.99 3.33 19.04
CA ILE A 45 -10.06 2.06 19.76
C ILE A 45 -9.16 2.08 21.00
N ASP A 46 -9.68 1.78 22.18
CA ASP A 46 -8.86 1.53 23.36
C ASP A 46 -8.18 0.14 23.24
N ILE A 47 -6.86 0.15 23.31
CA ILE A 47 -6.04 -1.06 23.14
C ILE A 47 -5.55 -1.68 24.46
N LYS A 48 -5.90 -1.10 25.62
CA LYS A 48 -5.36 -1.52 26.94
C LYS A 48 -5.58 -3.00 27.22
N ASN A 49 -6.78 -3.51 26.90
CA ASN A 49 -7.20 -4.88 27.15
C ASN A 49 -7.16 -5.78 25.92
N MET A 50 -6.62 -5.29 24.80
CA MET A 50 -6.50 -6.09 23.58
C MET A 50 -5.35 -7.10 23.67
N LYS A 51 -5.58 -8.29 23.07
CA LYS A 51 -4.52 -9.28 22.88
C LYS A 51 -3.43 -8.73 21.95
N LYS A 52 -2.21 -9.20 22.14
CA LYS A 52 -1.11 -8.88 21.23
C LYS A 52 -1.21 -9.73 19.96
N TYR A 53 -0.74 -9.16 18.87
CA TYR A 53 -0.75 -9.76 17.54
C TYR A 53 0.66 -10.15 17.10
N ASP A 54 0.76 -11.23 16.32
CA ASP A 54 1.99 -11.62 15.64
C ASP A 54 2.23 -10.74 14.42
N VAL A 55 1.14 -10.36 13.73
CA VAL A 55 1.19 -9.53 12.52
C VAL A 55 0.10 -8.45 12.56
N ILE A 56 0.43 -7.25 12.15
CA ILE A 56 -0.51 -6.14 11.88
C ILE A 56 -0.30 -5.67 10.46
N ASN A 57 -1.39 -5.56 9.69
CA ASN A 57 -1.37 -5.04 8.32
C ASN A 57 -2.02 -3.65 8.26
N LEU A 58 -1.36 -2.73 7.57
CA LEU A 58 -1.85 -1.40 7.22
C LEU A 58 -1.72 -1.22 5.71
N PHE A 59 -2.76 -1.57 4.96
CA PHE A 59 -2.82 -1.42 3.51
C PHE A 59 -3.69 -0.23 3.17
N ASP A 60 -3.13 0.77 2.49
CA ASP A 60 -3.77 2.03 2.13
C ASP A 60 -4.42 2.72 3.36
N VAL A 61 -3.63 2.92 4.42
CA VAL A 61 -4.08 3.51 5.69
C VAL A 61 -3.26 4.74 6.07
N LEU A 62 -1.92 4.66 6.04
CA LEU A 62 -1.07 5.71 6.60
C LEU A 62 -1.15 7.04 5.86
N GLU A 63 -1.41 7.00 4.56
CA GLU A 63 -1.60 8.19 3.73
C GLU A 63 -2.87 8.99 4.09
N HIS A 64 -3.85 8.34 4.73
CA HIS A 64 -5.13 8.93 5.09
C HIS A 64 -5.22 9.43 6.54
N VAL A 65 -4.27 9.10 7.41
CA VAL A 65 -4.36 9.45 8.83
C VAL A 65 -3.62 10.74 9.15
N HIS A 66 -4.21 11.61 9.97
CA HIS A 66 -3.58 12.88 10.34
C HIS A 66 -2.29 12.69 11.14
N ASN A 67 -2.17 11.65 11.96
CA ASN A 67 -0.98 11.38 12.76
C ASN A 67 -0.49 9.94 12.58
N PRO A 68 0.27 9.65 11.51
CA PRO A 68 0.80 8.31 11.24
C PRO A 68 1.77 7.83 12.32
N THR A 69 2.49 8.76 12.98
CA THR A 69 3.41 8.42 14.08
C THR A 69 2.67 7.82 15.26
N GLU A 70 1.59 8.43 15.73
CA GLU A 70 0.80 7.90 16.85
C GLU A 70 0.10 6.58 16.49
N LEU A 71 -0.40 6.45 15.25
CA LEU A 71 -0.97 5.20 14.78
C LEU A 71 0.06 4.06 14.81
N LEU A 72 1.28 4.31 14.32
CA LEU A 72 2.36 3.32 14.34
C LEU A 72 2.83 2.99 15.75
N LYS A 73 2.90 3.96 16.67
CA LYS A 73 3.16 3.69 18.09
C LYS A 73 2.08 2.79 18.71
N LYS A 74 0.83 3.00 18.34
CA LYS A 74 -0.30 2.17 18.78
C LYS A 74 -0.17 0.74 18.25
N CYS A 75 0.19 0.57 16.97
CA CYS A 75 0.52 -0.73 16.39
C CYS A 75 1.70 -1.41 17.11
N HIS A 76 2.76 -0.64 17.40
CA HIS A 76 3.93 -1.16 18.12
C HIS A 76 3.54 -1.70 19.52
N ARG A 77 2.65 -1.00 20.24
CA ARG A 77 2.14 -1.49 21.53
C ARG A 77 1.30 -2.77 21.40
N LEU A 78 0.56 -2.94 20.30
CA LEU A 78 -0.28 -4.12 20.04
C LEU A 78 0.51 -5.32 19.49
N LEU A 79 1.69 -5.12 18.93
CA LEU A 79 2.52 -6.23 18.47
C LEU A 79 3.20 -6.95 19.65
N LYS A 80 3.30 -8.28 19.55
CA LYS A 80 4.19 -9.09 20.39
C LYS A 80 5.65 -8.66 20.19
N SER A 81 6.55 -9.06 21.10
CA SER A 81 7.99 -8.95 20.84
C SER A 81 8.33 -9.76 19.58
N GLY A 82 9.12 -9.18 18.68
CA GLY A 82 9.43 -9.80 17.38
C GLY A 82 8.26 -9.85 16.39
N GLY A 83 7.09 -9.33 16.74
CA GLY A 83 5.93 -9.26 15.83
C GLY A 83 6.19 -8.33 14.63
N ILE A 84 5.46 -8.53 13.55
CA ILE A 84 5.70 -7.89 12.25
C ILE A 84 4.58 -6.92 11.92
N ILE A 85 4.93 -5.73 11.46
CA ILE A 85 4.02 -4.81 10.79
C ILE A 85 4.26 -4.88 9.28
N VAL A 86 3.17 -4.97 8.51
CA VAL A 86 3.20 -4.88 7.04
C VAL A 86 2.48 -3.61 6.64
N ILE A 87 3.16 -2.76 5.91
CA ILE A 87 2.64 -1.46 5.49
C ILE A 87 2.70 -1.39 3.98
N GLU A 88 1.58 -1.03 3.37
CA GLU A 88 1.48 -0.69 1.96
C GLU A 88 0.94 0.73 1.84
N VAL A 89 1.66 1.58 1.08
CA VAL A 89 1.30 2.97 0.79
C VAL A 89 1.71 3.32 -0.63
N PRO A 90 1.12 4.34 -1.27
CA PRO A 90 1.66 4.91 -2.50
C PRO A 90 3.13 5.32 -2.34
N ASN A 91 3.94 5.07 -3.36
CA ASN A 91 5.36 5.43 -3.38
C ASN A 91 5.54 6.77 -4.11
N ASP A 92 5.28 7.84 -3.38
CA ASP A 92 5.21 9.19 -3.91
C ASP A 92 6.59 9.85 -4.02
N TYR A 93 6.74 10.76 -5.00
CA TYR A 93 8.00 11.49 -5.25
C TYR A 93 9.22 10.56 -5.40
N ASN A 94 9.00 9.36 -5.96
CA ASN A 94 10.05 8.38 -6.16
C ASN A 94 11.05 8.82 -7.26
N PRO A 95 12.26 8.20 -7.33
CA PRO A 95 13.28 8.60 -8.29
C PRO A 95 12.83 8.55 -9.75
N LEU A 96 12.01 7.56 -10.14
CA LEU A 96 11.56 7.41 -11.52
C LEU A 96 10.56 8.50 -11.91
N GLN A 97 9.71 8.93 -10.98
CA GLN A 97 8.79 10.05 -11.18
C GLN A 97 9.55 11.36 -11.43
N LYS A 98 10.65 11.60 -10.71
CA LYS A 98 11.52 12.76 -10.95
C LYS A 98 12.18 12.73 -12.34
N ILE A 99 12.54 11.53 -12.82
CA ILE A 99 13.07 11.36 -14.19
C ILE A 99 11.98 11.71 -15.21
N VAL A 100 10.76 11.19 -15.04
CA VAL A 100 9.62 11.49 -15.93
C VAL A 100 9.32 12.98 -15.97
N GLN A 101 9.27 13.64 -14.81
CA GLN A 101 9.06 15.09 -14.74
C GLN A 101 10.06 15.87 -15.60
N LYS A 102 11.36 15.54 -15.46
CA LYS A 102 12.44 16.19 -16.23
C LYS A 102 12.39 15.85 -17.71
N SER A 103 12.30 14.55 -18.06
CA SER A 103 12.40 14.07 -19.44
C SER A 103 11.22 14.49 -20.30
N LEU A 104 10.01 14.54 -19.71
CA LEU A 104 8.80 14.88 -20.44
C LEU A 104 8.36 16.33 -20.21
N LYS A 105 9.16 17.14 -19.50
CA LYS A 105 8.83 18.51 -19.10
C LYS A 105 7.44 18.61 -18.44
N LYS A 106 7.09 17.60 -17.63
CA LYS A 106 5.83 17.50 -16.90
C LYS A 106 6.05 17.90 -15.45
N GLU A 107 6.33 19.18 -15.23
CA GLU A 107 6.58 19.73 -13.89
C GLU A 107 5.41 19.47 -12.92
N GLU A 108 4.18 19.40 -13.47
CA GLU A 108 2.95 19.18 -12.71
C GLU A 108 2.48 17.71 -12.74
N TYR A 109 3.40 16.75 -12.90
CA TYR A 109 3.04 15.32 -13.01
C TYR A 109 2.10 14.86 -11.89
N TRP A 110 2.40 15.19 -10.65
CA TRP A 110 1.56 14.89 -9.50
C TRP A 110 0.24 15.63 -9.53
N LEU A 111 0.28 16.93 -9.83
CA LEU A 111 -0.93 17.74 -9.93
C LEU A 111 -1.86 17.19 -11.01
N THR A 112 -1.32 16.70 -12.11
CA THR A 112 -2.08 16.10 -13.21
C THR A 112 -2.73 14.77 -12.79
N ILE A 113 -2.06 13.92 -12.04
CA ILE A 113 -2.66 12.69 -11.49
C ILE A 113 -3.76 13.05 -10.49
N LEU A 114 -3.47 13.94 -9.55
CA LEU A 114 -4.42 14.39 -8.55
C LEU A 114 -5.65 15.09 -9.16
N THR A 115 -5.45 15.92 -10.19
CA THR A 115 -6.55 16.65 -10.84
C THR A 115 -7.37 15.77 -11.77
N LYS A 116 -6.78 14.79 -12.46
CA LYS A 116 -7.54 13.83 -13.27
C LYS A 116 -8.39 12.91 -12.43
N SER A 117 -7.93 12.50 -11.25
CA SER A 117 -8.77 11.74 -10.33
C SER A 117 -9.95 12.55 -9.77
N ARG A 118 -9.86 13.89 -9.74
CA ARG A 118 -10.97 14.78 -9.37
C ARG A 118 -12.16 14.77 -10.32
N ASN A 119 -11.95 14.36 -11.57
CA ASN A 119 -13.03 14.29 -12.57
C ASN A 119 -13.89 13.01 -12.47
N TYR A 120 -13.53 12.08 -11.59
CA TYR A 120 -14.40 10.95 -11.24
C TYR A 120 -15.23 11.33 -10.01
N ASN A 121 -16.54 11.25 -10.10
CA ASN A 121 -17.47 11.63 -9.02
C ASN A 121 -17.23 10.93 -7.67
N TRP A 122 -16.53 9.79 -7.66
CA TRP A 122 -16.12 9.08 -6.46
C TRP A 122 -14.72 9.47 -5.95
N ALA A 123 -13.88 10.05 -6.82
CA ALA A 123 -12.50 10.45 -6.53
C ALA A 123 -12.37 11.95 -6.23
N SER A 124 -13.50 12.65 -6.04
CA SER A 124 -13.54 14.09 -5.75
C SER A 124 -12.90 14.49 -4.41
N LYS A 125 -12.49 13.51 -3.62
CA LYS A 125 -11.74 13.69 -2.38
C LYS A 125 -10.59 12.70 -2.37
N ILE A 126 -9.44 13.10 -2.90
CA ILE A 126 -8.20 12.40 -2.57
C ILE A 126 -7.88 12.81 -1.13
N ASP A 127 -8.22 11.94 -0.21
CA ASP A 127 -8.03 12.16 1.22
C ASP A 127 -6.60 11.75 1.65
N HIS A 128 -5.60 11.83 0.72
CA HIS A 128 -4.21 11.64 1.08
C HIS A 128 -3.69 12.91 1.75
N VAL A 129 -3.51 12.82 3.05
CA VAL A 129 -2.95 13.90 3.88
C VAL A 129 -1.46 13.70 4.14
N ASN A 130 -0.93 12.52 3.81
CA ASN A 130 0.49 12.21 3.86
C ASN A 130 0.97 11.61 2.54
N TYR A 131 2.22 11.89 2.20
CA TYR A 131 2.90 11.36 1.02
C TYR A 131 4.15 10.61 1.46
N PHE A 132 4.19 9.32 1.19
CA PHE A 132 5.29 8.44 1.56
C PHE A 132 6.08 7.99 0.35
N ASN A 133 7.31 7.59 0.60
CA ASN A 133 8.13 6.76 -0.26
C ASN A 133 8.97 5.81 0.60
N PHE A 134 9.68 4.89 -0.04
CA PHE A 134 10.51 3.93 0.69
C PHE A 134 11.45 4.57 1.70
N PHE A 135 12.06 5.71 1.35
CA PHE A 135 13.01 6.40 2.22
C PHE A 135 12.33 7.00 3.45
N SER A 136 11.27 7.79 3.26
CA SER A 136 10.56 8.46 4.34
C SER A 136 9.89 7.45 5.28
N LEU A 137 9.27 6.40 4.72
CA LEU A 137 8.61 5.36 5.51
C LEU A 137 9.62 4.54 6.33
N LYS A 138 10.75 4.14 5.73
CA LYS A 138 11.83 3.44 6.47
C LYS A 138 12.38 4.30 7.60
N LYS A 139 12.64 5.59 7.36
CA LYS A 139 13.10 6.53 8.39
C LYS A 139 12.12 6.64 9.55
N LEU A 140 10.81 6.72 9.27
CA LEU A 140 9.76 6.77 10.28
C LEU A 140 9.72 5.47 11.11
N LEU A 141 9.75 4.31 10.45
CA LEU A 141 9.73 3.01 11.12
C LEU A 141 10.94 2.79 12.04
N THR A 142 12.14 3.13 11.56
CA THR A 142 13.38 3.04 12.38
C THR A 142 13.29 3.92 13.63
N LYS A 143 12.80 5.16 13.49
CA LYS A 143 12.57 6.07 14.62
C LYS A 143 11.62 5.47 15.68
N LEU A 144 10.69 4.62 15.25
CA LEU A 144 9.69 3.99 16.10
C LEU A 144 10.10 2.57 16.56
N ARG A 145 11.38 2.22 16.48
CA ARG A 145 11.94 0.93 16.91
C ARG A 145 11.35 -0.25 16.13
N PHE A 146 11.22 -0.09 14.81
CA PHE A 146 10.99 -1.17 13.89
C PHE A 146 12.24 -1.41 13.04
N LYS A 147 12.61 -2.67 12.86
CA LYS A 147 13.67 -3.10 11.94
C LYS A 147 13.02 -3.56 10.64
N VAL A 148 13.31 -2.89 9.54
CA VAL A 148 12.86 -3.35 8.20
C VAL A 148 13.54 -4.67 7.88
N ILE A 149 12.75 -5.71 7.59
CA ILE A 149 13.21 -7.07 7.31
C ILE A 149 12.99 -7.48 5.85
N TYR A 150 12.02 -6.86 5.17
CA TYR A 150 11.75 -7.11 3.76
C TYR A 150 11.04 -5.90 3.15
N GLN A 151 11.25 -5.71 1.85
CA GLN A 151 10.56 -4.67 1.08
C GLN A 151 10.19 -5.19 -0.31
N GLN A 152 9.08 -4.72 -0.82
CA GLN A 152 8.55 -5.06 -2.12
C GLN A 152 7.95 -3.83 -2.77
N SER A 153 7.89 -3.81 -4.08
CA SER A 153 7.18 -2.78 -4.83
C SER A 153 6.15 -3.40 -5.76
N THR A 154 5.41 -2.54 -6.46
CA THR A 154 4.58 -2.92 -7.59
C THR A 154 5.17 -2.34 -8.87
N PHE A 155 4.63 -2.73 -10.04
CA PHE A 155 5.16 -2.31 -11.34
C PHE A 155 5.21 -0.77 -11.46
N PRO A 156 6.35 -0.18 -11.82
CA PRO A 156 6.48 1.28 -12.00
C PRO A 156 5.83 1.71 -13.32
N LEU A 157 4.63 2.29 -13.24
CA LEU A 157 3.89 2.73 -14.43
C LEU A 157 4.61 3.84 -15.21
N GLU A 158 5.50 4.56 -14.56
CA GLU A 158 6.36 5.58 -15.14
C GLU A 158 7.20 5.08 -16.31
N LEU A 159 7.53 3.77 -16.33
CA LEU A 159 8.23 3.17 -17.46
C LEU A 159 7.44 3.29 -18.75
N PHE A 160 6.12 3.18 -18.73
CA PHE A 160 5.30 3.36 -19.91
C PHE A 160 5.38 4.80 -20.45
N LEU A 161 5.41 5.79 -19.57
CA LEU A 161 5.61 7.19 -19.97
C LEU A 161 6.96 7.40 -20.65
N LEU A 162 8.03 6.82 -20.09
CA LEU A 162 9.37 6.89 -20.67
C LEU A 162 9.50 6.13 -21.99
N MET A 163 8.67 5.11 -22.23
CA MET A 163 8.58 4.40 -23.50
C MET A 163 7.65 5.09 -24.53
N GLY A 164 7.06 6.24 -24.19
CA GLY A 164 6.21 7.01 -25.09
C GLY A 164 4.70 6.73 -24.97
N ASP A 165 4.29 5.77 -24.14
CA ASP A 165 2.87 5.48 -23.87
C ASP A 165 2.30 6.52 -22.88
N ASP A 166 1.91 7.71 -23.35
CA ASP A 166 1.38 8.79 -22.49
C ASP A 166 -0.06 8.52 -22.03
N TYR A 167 -0.20 7.71 -20.99
CA TYR A 167 -1.49 7.35 -20.39
C TYR A 167 -2.16 8.51 -19.62
N LEU A 168 -1.45 9.60 -19.37
CA LEU A 168 -2.02 10.77 -18.70
C LEU A 168 -2.90 11.58 -19.66
N LYS A 169 -2.61 11.51 -20.97
CA LYS A 169 -3.36 12.21 -22.01
C LYS A 169 -4.61 11.46 -22.45
N SER A 170 -4.63 10.14 -22.35
CA SER A 170 -5.69 9.31 -22.95
C SER A 170 -6.07 8.12 -22.08
N GLU A 171 -7.36 8.04 -21.73
CA GLU A 171 -7.93 6.86 -21.04
C GLU A 171 -7.77 5.57 -21.85
N LYS A 172 -7.85 5.65 -23.18
CA LYS A 172 -7.62 4.50 -24.08
C LYS A 172 -6.21 3.96 -23.94
N ILE A 173 -5.20 4.85 -23.87
CA ILE A 173 -3.81 4.46 -23.63
C ILE A 173 -3.71 3.87 -22.22
N GLY A 174 -4.35 4.50 -21.23
CA GLY A 174 -4.39 3.99 -19.86
C GLY A 174 -4.90 2.56 -19.75
N LYS A 175 -6.00 2.23 -20.39
CA LYS A 175 -6.56 0.87 -20.47
C LYS A 175 -5.57 -0.10 -21.13
N LYS A 176 -4.93 0.32 -22.23
CA LYS A 176 -3.95 -0.51 -22.96
C LYS A 176 -2.74 -0.85 -22.10
N ILE A 177 -2.13 0.12 -21.43
CA ILE A 177 -0.97 -0.12 -20.57
C ILE A 177 -1.33 -0.95 -19.34
N HIS A 178 -2.53 -0.74 -18.78
CA HIS A 178 -3.03 -1.58 -17.69
C HIS A 178 -3.09 -3.05 -18.10
N GLN A 179 -3.60 -3.35 -19.30
CA GLN A 179 -3.64 -4.71 -19.83
C GLN A 179 -2.23 -5.27 -20.08
N LYS A 180 -1.31 -4.47 -20.64
CA LYS A 180 0.10 -4.87 -20.81
C LYS A 180 0.73 -5.27 -19.47
N ARG A 181 0.50 -4.47 -18.42
CA ARG A 181 1.00 -4.76 -17.06
C ARG A 181 0.41 -6.06 -16.52
N ILE A 182 -0.91 -6.25 -16.62
CA ILE A 182 -1.56 -7.48 -16.17
C ILE A 182 -0.96 -8.68 -16.90
N ASN A 183 -0.82 -8.62 -18.24
CA ASN A 183 -0.25 -9.71 -19.05
C ASN A 183 1.18 -10.04 -18.60
N LEU A 184 2.03 -9.03 -18.36
CA LEU A 184 3.37 -9.25 -17.82
C LEU A 184 3.33 -9.98 -16.47
N GLU A 185 2.49 -9.50 -15.54
CA GLU A 185 2.39 -10.10 -14.21
C GLU A 185 1.85 -11.54 -14.26
N MET A 186 0.87 -11.81 -15.12
CA MET A 186 0.34 -13.16 -15.32
C MET A 186 1.37 -14.10 -15.94
N ASN A 187 2.10 -13.63 -16.97
CA ASN A 187 3.16 -14.43 -17.61
C ASN A 187 4.29 -14.78 -16.64
N LEU A 188 4.66 -13.85 -15.76
CA LEU A 188 5.66 -14.11 -14.70
C LEU A 188 5.17 -15.11 -13.63
N MET A 189 3.91 -15.53 -13.68
CA MET A 189 3.28 -16.45 -12.71
C MET A 189 2.90 -17.81 -13.32
N ILE A 190 3.11 -18.02 -14.64
CA ILE A 190 2.67 -19.23 -15.36
C ILE A 190 3.18 -20.51 -14.70
N ASP A 191 4.44 -20.55 -14.31
CA ASP A 191 5.08 -21.75 -13.73
C ASP A 191 4.79 -21.90 -12.22
N LYS A 192 3.82 -21.16 -11.67
CA LYS A 192 3.58 -21.04 -10.22
C LYS A 192 4.82 -20.62 -9.43
N ASN A 193 5.92 -20.38 -10.11
CA ASN A 193 7.18 -19.91 -9.52
C ASN A 193 7.20 -18.37 -9.49
N MET A 194 6.72 -17.81 -8.42
CA MET A 194 6.72 -16.36 -8.23
C MET A 194 8.11 -15.78 -7.93
N ARG A 195 9.18 -16.59 -8.02
CA ARG A 195 10.53 -16.17 -7.64
C ARG A 195 11.00 -14.98 -8.47
N ILE A 196 10.97 -15.10 -9.81
CA ILE A 196 11.42 -14.02 -10.71
C ILE A 196 10.63 -12.75 -10.50
N LYS A 197 9.29 -12.86 -10.41
CA LYS A 197 8.44 -11.69 -10.10
C LYS A 197 8.84 -11.02 -8.78
N LYS A 198 9.04 -11.81 -7.73
CA LYS A 198 9.46 -11.29 -6.42
C LYS A 198 10.83 -10.62 -6.48
N GLU A 199 11.80 -11.21 -7.17
CA GLU A 199 13.14 -10.65 -7.31
C GLU A 199 13.11 -9.33 -8.08
N ILE A 200 12.44 -9.27 -9.23
CA ILE A 200 12.30 -8.03 -10.03
C ILE A 200 11.68 -6.91 -9.18
N TYR A 201 10.56 -7.18 -8.51
CA TYR A 201 9.86 -6.17 -7.73
C TYR A 201 10.57 -5.82 -6.43
N GLY A 202 11.35 -6.76 -5.87
CA GLY A 202 12.28 -6.50 -4.79
C GLY A 202 13.38 -5.53 -5.21
N LYS A 203 13.94 -5.72 -6.42
CA LYS A 203 14.93 -4.79 -6.98
C LYS A 203 14.35 -3.40 -7.26
N PHE A 204 13.11 -3.31 -7.72
CA PHE A 204 12.43 -2.02 -7.81
C PHE A 204 12.32 -1.33 -6.43
N ALA A 205 11.98 -2.09 -5.40
CA ALA A 205 11.91 -1.55 -4.03
C ALA A 205 13.28 -1.09 -3.50
N GLU A 206 14.35 -1.83 -3.79
CA GLU A 206 15.74 -1.43 -3.44
C GLU A 206 16.13 -0.10 -4.11
N LEU A 207 15.74 0.09 -5.38
CA LEU A 207 15.94 1.33 -6.12
C LEU A 207 14.97 2.45 -5.69
N GLY A 208 14.02 2.15 -4.81
CA GLY A 208 13.00 3.09 -4.37
C GLY A 208 11.95 3.43 -5.42
N ILE A 209 11.83 2.63 -6.50
CA ILE A 209 10.89 2.85 -7.60
C ILE A 209 9.70 1.88 -7.54
N GLY A 210 8.68 2.13 -8.38
CA GLY A 210 7.43 1.40 -8.41
C GLY A 210 6.28 2.20 -7.79
N ARG A 211 5.06 1.76 -8.03
CA ARG A 211 3.87 2.54 -7.69
C ARG A 211 3.56 2.54 -6.20
N THR A 212 3.78 1.42 -5.52
CA THR A 212 3.52 1.23 -4.09
C THR A 212 4.78 0.83 -3.35
N ALA A 213 4.94 1.33 -2.14
CA ALA A 213 5.94 0.90 -1.20
C ALA A 213 5.32 -0.10 -0.22
N ILE A 214 5.78 -1.35 -0.26
CA ILE A 214 5.36 -2.41 0.67
C ILE A 214 6.55 -2.73 1.56
N ILE A 215 6.39 -2.52 2.87
CA ILE A 215 7.48 -2.73 3.85
C ILE A 215 6.99 -3.69 4.93
N PHE A 216 7.81 -4.69 5.19
CA PHE A 216 7.70 -5.59 6.34
C PHE A 216 8.72 -5.15 7.37
N ALA A 217 8.27 -4.82 8.57
CA ALA A 217 9.16 -4.39 9.62
C ALA A 217 8.85 -5.11 10.94
N GLN A 218 9.89 -5.53 11.62
CA GLN A 218 9.81 -6.27 12.87
C GLN A 218 9.95 -5.31 14.05
N LYS A 219 9.12 -5.49 15.06
CA LYS A 219 9.24 -4.81 16.35
C LYS A 219 10.50 -5.28 17.07
N THR A 220 11.40 -4.34 17.41
CA THR A 220 12.60 -4.56 18.20
C THR A 220 12.40 -4.21 19.66
#